data_a9865a6258ec86899113283959161fb5
#
_entry.id   a9865a6258ec86899113283959161fb5
#
_cell.length_a   1.000
_cell.length_b   1.000
_cell.length_c   1.000
_cell.angle_alpha   90.00
_cell.angle_beta   90.00
_cell.angle_gamma   90.00
#
_symmetry.space_group_name_H-M   'P 1'
#
loop_
_entity.id
_entity.type
_entity.pdbx_description
1 polymer ?
#
loop_
_entity_poly.entity_id
_entity_poly.type
_entity_poly.pdbx_seq_one_letter_code
_entity_poly.pdbx_strand_id
1 'polypeptide(L)'
;GICVLGATLELASGQLLDDYLQTRFFQPMGVRASFYAGRLETEEVAALYGSTGVVQRTREQQTGQEIPTETGMGASYYPGGLTISAADLAKLVAILANDGEYQGETYLSPESVAAMETVQFAVSQEGTAPFDQCLILRRQDGLLGRNQLYYHTGSAYGVYSLLSYDPDTGDGVVVITSGAPWEVDDRGLYGLCARLSEKLYAAMEEHEI
;
A
#
# COMPACT_ATOMS: atom_id res chain seq x y z
N GLY A 1 -7.91 -14.43 3.68
CA GLY A 1 -7.04 -13.54 4.41
C GLY A 1 -7.67 -12.19 4.71
N ILE A 2 -7.35 -11.15 3.95
CA ILE A 2 -7.66 -9.74 4.28
C ILE A 2 -9.17 -9.46 4.46
N CYS A 3 -10.05 -10.04 3.63
CA CYS A 3 -11.50 -9.90 3.82
C CYS A 3 -11.95 -10.36 5.21
N VAL A 4 -11.45 -11.52 5.65
CA VAL A 4 -11.80 -12.08 6.97
C VAL A 4 -11.23 -11.21 8.08
N LEU A 5 -9.97 -10.76 7.95
CA LEU A 5 -9.35 -9.86 8.92
C LEU A 5 -10.16 -8.55 9.05
N GLY A 6 -10.50 -7.91 7.94
CA GLY A 6 -11.30 -6.69 7.95
C GLY A 6 -12.66 -6.88 8.60
N ALA A 7 -13.40 -7.93 8.22
CA ALA A 7 -14.68 -8.26 8.86
C ALA A 7 -14.54 -8.53 10.37
N THR A 8 -13.46 -9.22 10.78
CA THR A 8 -13.20 -9.48 12.21
C THR A 8 -12.94 -8.18 12.96
N LEU A 9 -12.15 -7.26 12.40
CA LEU A 9 -11.91 -5.95 13.00
C LEU A 9 -13.18 -5.12 13.12
N GLU A 10 -14.06 -5.14 12.12
CA GLU A 10 -15.36 -4.47 12.18
C GLU A 10 -16.25 -5.03 13.28
N LEU A 11 -16.35 -6.36 13.36
CA LEU A 11 -17.14 -7.02 14.41
C LEU A 11 -16.57 -6.76 15.81
N ALA A 12 -15.26 -6.73 15.94
CA ALA A 12 -14.59 -6.48 17.22
C ALA A 12 -14.68 -4.99 17.64
N SER A 13 -14.61 -4.05 16.70
CA SER A 13 -14.69 -2.63 16.97
C SER A 13 -16.12 -2.08 17.01
N GLY A 14 -17.09 -2.81 16.44
CA GLY A 14 -18.47 -2.37 16.31
C GLY A 14 -18.68 -1.26 15.27
N GLN A 15 -17.72 -1.02 14.38
CA GLN A 15 -17.79 0.00 13.33
C GLN A 15 -17.17 -0.49 12.04
N LEU A 16 -17.44 0.17 10.91
CA LEU A 16 -16.76 -0.15 9.64
C LEU A 16 -15.26 0.06 9.77
N LEU A 17 -14.47 -0.80 9.14
CA LEU A 17 -13.01 -0.66 9.16
C LEU A 17 -12.55 0.70 8.63
N ASP A 18 -13.21 1.22 7.62
CA ASP A 18 -12.92 2.56 7.09
C ASP A 18 -13.11 3.65 8.16
N ASP A 19 -14.21 3.61 8.94
CA ASP A 19 -14.47 4.56 10.04
C ASP A 19 -13.42 4.45 11.15
N TYR A 20 -13.02 3.21 11.47
CA TYR A 20 -11.96 2.97 12.43
C TYR A 20 -10.63 3.58 11.98
N LEU A 21 -10.25 3.37 10.71
CA LEU A 21 -9.01 3.91 10.14
C LEU A 21 -9.08 5.43 9.99
N GLN A 22 -10.23 5.99 9.61
CA GLN A 22 -10.42 7.45 9.61
C GLN A 22 -10.09 8.07 10.96
N THR A 23 -10.64 7.48 12.03
CA THR A 23 -10.51 8.04 13.37
C THR A 23 -9.11 7.85 13.96
N ARG A 24 -8.49 6.67 13.73
CA ARG A 24 -7.25 6.28 14.39
C ARG A 24 -5.99 6.64 13.62
N PHE A 25 -6.08 6.74 12.29
CA PHE A 25 -4.92 6.96 11.42
C PHE A 25 -5.12 8.15 10.48
N PHE A 26 -6.12 8.10 9.60
CA PHE A 26 -6.19 9.03 8.48
C PHE A 26 -6.38 10.48 8.93
N GLN A 27 -7.37 10.77 9.75
CA GLN A 27 -7.61 12.13 10.24
C GLN A 27 -6.46 12.68 11.10
N PRO A 28 -5.92 11.96 12.10
CA PRO A 28 -4.79 12.44 12.89
C PRO A 28 -3.53 12.71 12.04
N MET A 29 -3.29 11.93 11.00
CA MET A 29 -2.14 12.06 10.10
C MET A 29 -2.37 13.06 8.96
N GLY A 30 -3.56 13.63 8.82
CA GLY A 30 -3.92 14.42 7.65
C GLY A 30 -3.83 13.64 6.34
N VAL A 31 -4.23 12.36 6.37
CA VAL A 31 -4.31 11.46 5.22
C VAL A 31 -5.72 11.52 4.64
N ARG A 32 -5.82 11.66 3.33
CA ARG A 32 -7.08 11.57 2.57
C ARG A 32 -7.14 10.24 1.86
N ALA A 33 -7.89 9.31 2.42
CA ALA A 33 -8.04 7.97 1.89
C ALA A 33 -9.37 7.37 2.31
N SER A 34 -9.89 6.40 1.54
CA SER A 34 -11.04 5.59 1.92
C SER A 34 -11.07 4.28 1.14
N PHE A 35 -11.58 3.22 1.75
CA PHE A 35 -11.97 1.99 1.06
C PHE A 35 -13.26 2.16 0.24
N TYR A 36 -14.01 3.21 0.51
CA TYR A 36 -15.23 3.56 -0.21
C TYR A 36 -15.03 4.91 -0.89
N ALA A 37 -14.63 4.88 -2.16
CA ALA A 37 -14.31 6.11 -2.91
C ALA A 37 -15.46 7.12 -2.93
N GLY A 38 -16.71 6.70 -2.70
CA GLY A 38 -17.87 7.58 -2.53
C GLY A 38 -17.80 8.51 -1.30
N ARG A 39 -16.83 8.33 -0.41
CA ARG A 39 -16.53 9.24 0.71
C ARG A 39 -15.54 10.36 0.34
N LEU A 40 -14.95 10.28 -0.85
CA LEU A 40 -14.03 11.28 -1.38
C LEU A 40 -14.75 12.16 -2.40
N GLU A 41 -14.26 13.39 -2.57
CA GLU A 41 -14.76 14.26 -3.62
C GLU A 41 -14.38 13.68 -5.00
N THR A 42 -15.32 13.73 -5.94
CA THR A 42 -15.11 13.12 -7.28
C THR A 42 -13.88 13.67 -8.00
N GLU A 43 -13.57 14.95 -7.78
CA GLU A 43 -12.42 15.65 -8.36
C GLU A 43 -11.08 15.14 -7.83
N GLU A 44 -11.07 14.53 -6.65
CA GLU A 44 -9.86 13.97 -6.01
C GLU A 44 -9.59 12.54 -6.46
N VAL A 45 -10.59 11.86 -7.02
CA VAL A 45 -10.45 10.47 -7.50
C VAL A 45 -9.98 10.47 -8.96
N ALA A 46 -8.87 9.80 -9.23
CA ALA A 46 -8.37 9.63 -10.59
C ALA A 46 -9.18 8.57 -11.35
N ALA A 47 -9.48 8.82 -12.64
CA ALA A 47 -9.93 7.74 -13.51
C ALA A 47 -8.80 6.72 -13.72
N LEU A 48 -9.15 5.44 -13.81
CA LEU A 48 -8.19 4.35 -13.97
C LEU A 48 -8.14 3.91 -15.43
N TYR A 49 -6.92 3.75 -15.95
CA TYR A 49 -6.66 3.45 -17.35
C TYR A 49 -5.94 2.11 -17.51
N GLY A 50 -6.30 1.35 -18.52
CA GLY A 50 -5.50 0.23 -18.99
C GLY A 50 -4.32 0.69 -19.87
N SER A 51 -3.41 -0.21 -20.19
CA SER A 51 -2.18 0.06 -20.97
C SER A 51 -2.43 0.59 -22.38
N THR A 52 -3.62 0.42 -22.93
CA THR A 52 -4.03 0.96 -24.23
C THR A 52 -4.66 2.35 -24.14
N GLY A 53 -4.68 2.97 -22.95
CA GLY A 53 -5.34 4.26 -22.70
C GLY A 53 -6.88 4.16 -22.55
N VAL A 54 -7.43 2.96 -22.56
CA VAL A 54 -8.87 2.75 -22.33
C VAL A 54 -9.19 2.90 -20.86
N VAL A 55 -10.21 3.69 -20.55
CA VAL A 55 -10.71 3.86 -19.17
C VAL A 55 -11.26 2.52 -18.65
N GLN A 56 -10.72 2.05 -17.53
CA GLN A 56 -11.15 0.84 -16.83
C GLN A 56 -12.22 1.16 -15.79
N ARG A 57 -12.07 2.30 -15.11
CA ARG A 57 -13.03 2.85 -14.15
C ARG A 57 -13.05 4.37 -14.25
N THR A 58 -14.21 4.97 -14.42
CA THR A 58 -14.35 6.44 -14.35
C THR A 58 -14.35 6.89 -12.88
N ARG A 59 -14.23 8.19 -12.64
CA ARG A 59 -14.35 8.81 -11.32
C ARG A 59 -15.73 8.53 -10.73
N GLU A 60 -16.77 8.76 -11.52
CA GLU A 60 -18.17 8.60 -11.13
C GLU A 60 -18.51 7.13 -10.82
N GLN A 61 -17.92 6.18 -11.57
CA GLN A 61 -18.09 4.75 -11.26
C GLN A 61 -17.45 4.37 -9.92
N GLN A 62 -16.35 5.00 -9.56
CA GLN A 62 -15.67 4.74 -8.28
C GLN A 62 -16.42 5.42 -7.12
N THR A 63 -16.74 6.70 -7.25
CA THR A 63 -17.43 7.46 -6.20
C THR A 63 -18.91 7.10 -6.09
N GLY A 64 -19.52 6.50 -7.11
CA GLY A 64 -20.88 5.98 -7.06
C GLY A 64 -21.02 4.59 -6.42
N GLN A 65 -19.96 4.02 -5.87
CA GLN A 65 -20.04 2.75 -5.16
C GLN A 65 -20.87 2.88 -3.87
N GLU A 66 -21.70 1.89 -3.61
CA GLU A 66 -22.50 1.83 -2.39
C GLU A 66 -21.59 1.66 -1.16
N ILE A 67 -21.80 2.48 -0.15
CA ILE A 67 -21.10 2.40 1.13
C ILE A 67 -21.90 1.46 2.04
N PRO A 68 -21.30 0.38 2.55
CA PRO A 68 -21.98 -0.52 3.48
C PRO A 68 -22.47 0.23 4.73
N THR A 69 -23.62 -0.17 5.23
CA THR A 69 -24.21 0.39 6.45
C THR A 69 -24.07 -0.50 7.66
N GLU A 70 -23.66 -1.76 7.45
CA GLU A 70 -23.52 -2.75 8.51
C GLU A 70 -22.11 -3.36 8.49
N THR A 71 -21.59 -3.67 9.67
CA THR A 71 -20.29 -4.33 9.85
C THR A 71 -20.27 -5.71 9.18
N GLY A 72 -19.15 -6.04 8.55
CA GLY A 72 -18.93 -7.29 7.80
C GLY A 72 -19.39 -7.26 6.34
N MET A 73 -20.26 -6.35 5.94
CA MET A 73 -20.75 -6.28 4.55
C MET A 73 -19.70 -5.71 3.57
N GLY A 74 -18.80 -4.86 4.04
CA GLY A 74 -17.76 -4.20 3.25
C GLY A 74 -16.48 -5.01 3.04
N ALA A 75 -16.40 -6.22 3.56
CA ALA A 75 -15.17 -7.00 3.62
C ALA A 75 -14.52 -7.28 2.26
N SER A 76 -15.29 -7.32 1.17
CA SER A 76 -14.78 -7.53 -0.20
C SER A 76 -14.01 -6.33 -0.76
N TYR A 77 -14.14 -5.15 -0.19
CA TYR A 77 -13.43 -3.94 -0.61
C TYR A 77 -11.99 -3.87 -0.06
N TYR A 78 -11.69 -4.54 1.05
CA TYR A 78 -10.41 -4.40 1.74
C TYR A 78 -9.20 -4.93 0.94
N PRO A 79 -9.30 -6.03 0.16
CA PRO A 79 -8.24 -6.39 -0.76
C PRO A 79 -8.16 -5.44 -1.96
N GLY A 80 -7.26 -4.46 -1.91
CA GLY A 80 -6.98 -3.56 -3.04
C GLY A 80 -8.01 -2.45 -3.28
N GLY A 81 -8.97 -2.24 -2.39
CA GLY A 81 -9.99 -1.19 -2.54
C GLY A 81 -9.62 0.18 -1.99
N LEU A 82 -8.47 0.33 -1.33
CA LEU A 82 -8.07 1.61 -0.76
C LEU A 82 -7.77 2.64 -1.86
N THR A 83 -8.54 3.72 -1.88
CA THR A 83 -8.29 4.91 -2.71
C THR A 83 -7.48 5.90 -1.91
N ILE A 84 -6.26 6.20 -2.37
CA ILE A 84 -5.28 7.02 -1.65
C ILE A 84 -4.27 7.63 -2.64
N SER A 85 -3.72 8.80 -2.33
CA SER A 85 -2.60 9.36 -3.07
C SER A 85 -1.26 8.70 -2.70
N ALA A 86 -0.26 8.73 -3.59
CA ALA A 86 1.07 8.23 -3.26
C ALA A 86 1.69 8.98 -2.07
N ALA A 87 1.48 10.29 -1.99
CA ALA A 87 1.97 11.12 -0.89
C ALA A 87 1.34 10.72 0.46
N ASP A 88 0.05 10.44 0.49
CA ASP A 88 -0.62 10.03 1.72
C ASP A 88 -0.28 8.58 2.10
N LEU A 89 -0.12 7.68 1.11
CA LEU A 89 0.35 6.32 1.38
C LEU A 89 1.77 6.32 1.94
N ALA A 90 2.63 7.24 1.50
CA ALA A 90 3.98 7.40 2.04
C ALA A 90 3.99 7.75 3.53
N LYS A 91 3.00 8.52 4.02
CA LYS A 91 2.85 8.78 5.46
C LYS A 91 2.58 7.49 6.25
N LEU A 92 1.75 6.58 5.69
CA LEU A 92 1.48 5.28 6.32
C LEU A 92 2.72 4.37 6.28
N VAL A 93 3.49 4.41 5.19
CA VAL A 93 4.77 3.68 5.08
C VAL A 93 5.77 4.21 6.11
N ALA A 94 5.80 5.52 6.35
CA ALA A 94 6.70 6.13 7.33
C ALA A 94 6.45 5.63 8.77
N ILE A 95 5.23 5.24 9.13
CA ILE A 95 4.95 4.59 10.41
C ILE A 95 5.77 3.29 10.54
N LEU A 96 5.77 2.47 9.50
CA LEU A 96 6.49 1.18 9.51
C LEU A 96 8.01 1.40 9.48
N ALA A 97 8.47 2.34 8.65
CA ALA A 97 9.89 2.67 8.52
C ALA A 97 10.51 3.29 9.78
N ASN A 98 9.69 3.78 10.72
CA ASN A 98 10.12 4.43 11.96
C ASN A 98 9.53 3.74 13.21
N ASP A 99 9.54 2.41 13.24
CA ASP A 99 9.15 1.60 14.40
C ASP A 99 7.77 1.95 15.01
N GLY A 100 6.85 2.40 14.17
CA GLY A 100 5.47 2.71 14.58
C GLY A 100 5.19 4.19 14.81
N GLU A 101 6.16 5.09 14.61
CA GLU A 101 6.04 6.53 14.84
C GLU A 101 5.89 7.33 13.53
N TYR A 102 5.15 8.42 13.60
CA TYR A 102 5.07 9.43 12.55
C TYR A 102 4.89 10.82 13.17
N GLN A 103 5.79 11.75 12.85
CA GLN A 103 5.81 13.14 13.35
C GLN A 103 5.77 13.26 14.88
N GLY A 104 6.39 12.31 15.60
CA GLY A 104 6.47 12.29 17.05
C GLY A 104 5.25 11.68 17.76
N GLU A 105 4.29 11.15 16.99
CA GLU A 105 3.14 10.43 17.51
C GLU A 105 3.29 8.94 17.25
N THR A 106 2.95 8.11 18.23
CA THR A 106 3.00 6.64 18.13
C THR A 106 1.67 6.10 17.63
N TYR A 107 1.66 5.47 16.46
CA TYR A 107 0.49 4.82 15.83
C TYR A 107 0.47 3.31 16.02
N LEU A 108 1.64 2.69 16.05
CA LEU A 108 1.83 1.27 16.32
C LEU A 108 2.92 1.11 17.38
N SER A 109 2.86 0.05 18.18
CA SER A 109 4.00 -0.25 19.05
C SER A 109 5.16 -0.84 18.23
N PRO A 110 6.43 -0.63 18.65
CA PRO A 110 7.58 -1.26 17.99
C PRO A 110 7.45 -2.79 17.90
N GLU A 111 6.86 -3.41 18.90
CA GLU A 111 6.62 -4.87 18.89
C GLU A 111 5.60 -5.27 17.83
N SER A 112 4.62 -4.41 17.52
CA SER A 112 3.66 -4.66 16.44
C SER A 112 4.32 -4.56 15.07
N VAL A 113 5.19 -3.57 14.86
CA VAL A 113 5.98 -3.43 13.62
C VAL A 113 6.89 -4.65 13.46
N ALA A 114 7.66 -5.01 14.49
CA ALA A 114 8.53 -6.19 14.47
C ALA A 114 7.75 -7.49 14.19
N ALA A 115 6.53 -7.62 14.72
CA ALA A 115 5.67 -8.76 14.42
C ALA A 115 5.24 -8.79 12.94
N MET A 116 4.95 -7.62 12.34
CA MET A 116 4.61 -7.50 10.91
C MET A 116 5.80 -7.83 10.01
N GLU A 117 7.01 -7.54 10.43
CA GLU A 117 8.26 -7.78 9.72
C GLU A 117 8.82 -9.19 9.89
N THR A 118 8.32 -9.92 10.90
CA THR A 118 8.78 -11.29 11.17
C THR A 118 8.49 -12.21 9.99
N VAL A 119 9.55 -12.85 9.46
CA VAL A 119 9.44 -13.81 8.36
C VAL A 119 8.64 -15.02 8.81
N GLN A 120 7.59 -15.33 8.06
CA GLN A 120 6.72 -16.49 8.29
C GLN A 120 7.20 -17.69 7.47
N PHE A 121 7.57 -17.47 6.22
CA PHE A 121 8.10 -18.49 5.31
C PHE A 121 8.76 -17.86 4.09
N ALA A 122 9.72 -18.58 3.51
CA ALA A 122 10.33 -18.20 2.25
C ALA A 122 9.46 -18.64 1.07
N VAL A 123 9.35 -17.78 0.06
CA VAL A 123 8.65 -18.06 -1.19
C VAL A 123 9.68 -18.18 -2.31
N SER A 124 9.64 -19.30 -3.04
CA SER A 124 10.41 -19.50 -4.25
C SER A 124 9.45 -19.93 -5.36
N GLN A 125 9.40 -19.14 -6.41
CA GLN A 125 8.56 -19.40 -7.58
C GLN A 125 9.44 -19.39 -8.83
N GLU A 126 9.21 -20.36 -9.73
CA GLU A 126 9.95 -20.43 -10.98
C GLU A 126 9.81 -19.13 -11.79
N GLY A 127 10.92 -18.58 -12.26
CA GLY A 127 10.97 -17.36 -13.06
C GLY A 127 10.93 -16.04 -12.27
N THR A 128 10.93 -16.10 -10.93
CA THR A 128 11.03 -14.90 -10.08
C THR A 128 12.06 -15.07 -8.99
N ALA A 129 12.70 -13.97 -8.58
CA ALA A 129 13.60 -13.99 -7.44
C ALA A 129 12.86 -14.42 -6.16
N PRO A 130 13.49 -15.22 -5.29
CA PRO A 130 12.88 -15.61 -4.02
C PRO A 130 12.70 -14.39 -3.10
N PHE A 131 11.67 -14.43 -2.28
CA PHE A 131 11.40 -13.43 -1.24
C PHE A 131 10.89 -14.09 0.03
N ASP A 132 11.01 -13.41 1.14
CA ASP A 132 10.44 -13.81 2.41
C ASP A 132 9.04 -13.20 2.58
N GLN A 133 8.06 -14.02 2.93
CA GLN A 133 6.72 -13.57 3.28
C GLN A 133 6.66 -13.30 4.79
N CYS A 134 6.40 -12.05 5.14
CA CYS A 134 6.04 -11.61 6.48
C CYS A 134 4.51 -11.60 6.67
N LEU A 135 3.93 -10.91 7.66
CA LEU A 135 2.47 -10.98 7.86
C LEU A 135 1.69 -10.44 6.65
N ILE A 136 2.03 -9.25 6.16
CA ILE A 136 1.46 -8.65 4.94
C ILE A 136 2.58 -8.27 3.99
N LEU A 137 3.68 -7.79 4.53
CA LEU A 137 4.85 -7.35 3.79
C LEU A 137 5.59 -8.54 3.19
N ARG A 138 6.31 -8.28 2.12
CA ARG A 138 7.40 -9.12 1.60
C ARG A 138 8.71 -8.50 2.01
N ARG A 139 9.72 -9.32 2.23
CA ARG A 139 11.08 -8.92 2.51
C ARG A 139 12.00 -9.51 1.45
N GLN A 140 12.97 -8.71 0.98
CA GLN A 140 13.98 -9.19 0.03
C GLN A 140 15.28 -8.44 0.23
N ASP A 141 16.40 -9.18 0.25
CA ASP A 141 17.75 -8.64 0.29
C ASP A 141 18.18 -8.21 -1.11
N GLY A 142 18.95 -7.12 -1.22
CA GLY A 142 19.49 -6.60 -2.48
C GLY A 142 18.44 -5.99 -3.42
N LEU A 143 17.22 -5.77 -2.97
CA LEU A 143 16.15 -5.22 -3.81
C LEU A 143 16.35 -3.72 -4.04
N LEU A 144 16.19 -3.25 -5.29
CA LEU A 144 16.22 -1.83 -5.69
C LEU A 144 17.50 -1.08 -5.25
N GLY A 145 18.62 -1.78 -5.12
CA GLY A 145 19.91 -1.21 -4.69
C GLY A 145 20.11 -1.12 -3.18
N ARG A 146 19.16 -1.55 -2.37
CA ARG A 146 19.23 -1.54 -0.90
C ARG A 146 19.64 -2.89 -0.33
N ASN A 147 20.28 -2.90 0.84
CA ASN A 147 20.68 -4.14 1.53
C ASN A 147 19.47 -5.04 1.80
N GLN A 148 18.40 -4.46 2.30
CA GLN A 148 17.15 -5.12 2.60
C GLN A 148 15.98 -4.15 2.41
N LEU A 149 14.88 -4.64 1.85
CA LEU A 149 13.63 -3.89 1.80
C LEU A 149 12.45 -4.74 2.28
N TYR A 150 11.58 -4.10 3.03
CA TYR A 150 10.19 -4.54 3.16
C TYR A 150 9.35 -3.86 2.09
N TYR A 151 8.45 -4.61 1.44
CA TYR A 151 7.67 -4.08 0.34
C TYR A 151 6.33 -4.78 0.17
N HIS A 152 5.44 -4.14 -0.59
CA HIS A 152 4.21 -4.73 -1.09
C HIS A 152 3.89 -4.19 -2.48
N THR A 153 3.27 -5.02 -3.32
CA THR A 153 2.86 -4.65 -4.69
C THR A 153 1.34 -4.65 -4.81
N GLY A 154 0.81 -3.82 -5.69
CA GLY A 154 -0.62 -3.78 -5.99
C GLY A 154 -0.90 -3.81 -7.49
N SER A 155 -2.01 -4.45 -7.87
CA SER A 155 -2.50 -4.49 -9.24
C SER A 155 -4.02 -4.58 -9.27
N ALA A 156 -4.65 -3.56 -9.82
CA ALA A 156 -6.09 -3.55 -10.05
C ALA A 156 -6.46 -2.55 -11.16
N TYR A 157 -7.31 -2.92 -12.09
CA TYR A 157 -7.88 -2.03 -13.10
C TYR A 157 -6.86 -1.18 -13.88
N GLY A 158 -5.68 -1.74 -14.20
CA GLY A 158 -4.60 -1.04 -14.89
C GLY A 158 -3.76 -0.12 -14.00
N VAL A 159 -4.03 -0.10 -12.69
CA VAL A 159 -3.15 0.50 -11.67
C VAL A 159 -2.14 -0.54 -11.24
N TYR A 160 -0.87 -0.15 -11.20
CA TYR A 160 0.21 -0.92 -10.60
C TYR A 160 0.88 -0.07 -9.54
N SER A 161 1.18 -0.66 -8.41
CA SER A 161 1.82 0.06 -7.31
C SER A 161 2.91 -0.75 -6.66
N LEU A 162 3.85 -0.03 -6.06
CA LEU A 162 4.90 -0.55 -5.20
C LEU A 162 5.04 0.41 -4.03
N LEU A 163 4.98 -0.10 -2.83
CA LEU A 163 5.46 0.56 -1.64
C LEU A 163 6.63 -0.23 -1.09
N SER A 164 7.64 0.46 -0.57
CA SER A 164 8.80 -0.18 0.06
C SER A 164 9.43 0.75 1.07
N TYR A 165 10.13 0.18 2.05
CA TYR A 165 10.98 0.92 2.97
C TYR A 165 12.20 0.10 3.37
N ASP A 166 13.27 0.82 3.68
CA ASP A 166 14.53 0.30 4.17
C ASP A 166 14.55 0.45 5.70
N PRO A 167 14.56 -0.65 6.46
CA PRO A 167 14.54 -0.59 7.93
C PRO A 167 15.85 -0.03 8.52
N ASP A 168 16.96 -0.08 7.78
CA ASP A 168 18.25 0.39 8.26
C ASP A 168 18.36 1.92 8.21
N THR A 169 17.74 2.56 7.19
CA THR A 169 17.84 4.01 6.98
C THR A 169 16.56 4.76 7.32
N GLY A 170 15.42 4.07 7.37
CA GLY A 170 14.09 4.69 7.50
C GLY A 170 13.54 5.28 6.18
N ASP A 171 14.30 5.15 5.07
CA ASP A 171 13.85 5.62 3.76
C ASP A 171 12.67 4.80 3.25
N GLY A 172 11.68 5.47 2.68
CA GLY A 172 10.53 4.81 2.07
C GLY A 172 10.16 5.39 0.72
N VAL A 173 9.71 4.53 -0.19
CA VAL A 173 9.28 4.91 -1.53
C VAL A 173 7.90 4.34 -1.82
N VAL A 174 7.03 5.18 -2.37
CA VAL A 174 5.72 4.78 -2.89
C VAL A 174 5.58 5.21 -4.35
N VAL A 175 5.24 4.27 -5.21
CA VAL A 175 4.94 4.51 -6.62
C VAL A 175 3.57 3.95 -6.94
N ILE A 176 2.70 4.77 -7.53
CA ILE A 176 1.39 4.37 -8.05
C ILE A 176 1.33 4.80 -9.51
N THR A 177 1.02 3.87 -10.41
CA THR A 177 0.89 4.14 -11.85
C THR A 177 -0.50 3.74 -12.34
N SER A 178 -0.98 4.39 -13.39
CA SER A 178 -2.21 4.00 -14.10
C SER A 178 -1.94 4.03 -15.61
N GLY A 179 -2.41 3.01 -16.33
CA GLY A 179 -2.21 2.89 -17.76
C GLY A 179 -0.84 2.37 -18.18
N ALA A 180 0.00 1.93 -17.25
CA ALA A 180 1.27 1.29 -17.57
C ALA A 180 1.06 -0.09 -18.20
N PRO A 181 2.00 -0.57 -19.05
CA PRO A 181 1.99 -1.96 -19.53
C PRO A 181 2.09 -2.97 -18.37
N TRP A 182 1.44 -4.11 -18.56
CA TRP A 182 1.66 -5.27 -17.69
C TRP A 182 3.03 -5.86 -18.00
N GLU A 183 4.02 -5.47 -17.23
CA GLU A 183 5.37 -5.99 -17.29
C GLU A 183 5.81 -6.30 -15.87
N VAL A 184 6.18 -7.54 -15.61
CA VAL A 184 6.76 -7.98 -14.34
C VAL A 184 8.19 -8.40 -14.61
N ASP A 185 9.13 -7.85 -13.86
CA ASP A 185 10.54 -8.18 -13.97
C ASP A 185 10.86 -9.50 -13.22
N ASP A 186 12.11 -9.95 -13.32
CA ASP A 186 12.61 -11.16 -12.67
C ASP A 186 12.57 -11.12 -11.13
N ARG A 187 12.38 -9.94 -10.54
CA ARG A 187 12.17 -9.74 -9.11
C ARG A 187 10.68 -9.85 -8.70
N GLY A 188 9.79 -10.01 -9.66
CA GLY A 188 8.35 -10.04 -9.42
C GLY A 188 7.73 -8.65 -9.22
N LEU A 189 8.42 -7.58 -9.63
CA LEU A 189 7.96 -6.21 -9.52
C LEU A 189 7.37 -5.70 -10.84
N TYR A 190 6.38 -4.82 -10.78
CA TYR A 190 5.88 -4.12 -11.97
C TYR A 190 6.95 -3.18 -12.50
N GLY A 191 7.37 -3.39 -13.74
CA GLY A 191 8.59 -2.83 -14.32
C GLY A 191 8.68 -1.29 -14.25
N LEU A 192 7.59 -0.56 -14.48
CA LEU A 192 7.61 0.90 -14.33
C LEU A 192 7.77 1.31 -12.86
N CYS A 193 7.06 0.64 -11.94
CA CYS A 193 7.18 0.90 -10.50
C CYS A 193 8.60 0.62 -10.01
N ALA A 194 9.19 -0.51 -10.43
CA ALA A 194 10.57 -0.87 -10.08
C ALA A 194 11.58 0.20 -10.53
N ARG A 195 11.54 0.57 -11.82
CA ARG A 195 12.46 1.58 -12.37
C ARG A 195 12.34 2.96 -11.73
N LEU A 196 11.12 3.38 -11.36
CA LEU A 196 10.93 4.65 -10.65
C LEU A 196 11.46 4.56 -9.22
N SER A 197 11.19 3.47 -8.51
CA SER A 197 11.66 3.27 -7.14
C SER A 197 13.20 3.21 -7.06
N GLU A 198 13.87 2.53 -8.01
CA GLU A 198 15.33 2.53 -8.10
C GLU A 198 15.91 3.94 -8.25
N LYS A 199 15.31 4.75 -9.11
CA LYS A 199 15.75 6.14 -9.31
C LYS A 199 15.52 7.01 -8.06
N LEU A 200 14.43 6.79 -7.33
CA LEU A 200 14.13 7.52 -6.11
C LEU A 200 15.11 7.15 -4.99
N TYR A 201 15.38 5.86 -4.78
CA TYR A 201 16.38 5.43 -3.81
C TYR A 201 17.79 5.93 -4.16
N ALA A 202 18.21 5.84 -5.42
CA ALA A 202 19.50 6.39 -5.86
C ALA A 202 19.60 7.91 -5.62
N ALA A 203 18.51 8.67 -5.86
CA ALA A 203 18.49 10.10 -5.60
C ALA A 203 18.58 10.45 -4.10
N MET A 204 18.02 9.61 -3.22
CA MET A 204 18.16 9.78 -1.77
C MET A 204 19.63 9.61 -1.34
N GLU A 205 20.34 8.60 -1.86
CA GLU A 205 21.76 8.36 -1.58
C GLU A 205 22.66 9.51 -2.05
N GLU A 206 22.38 10.07 -3.25
CA GLU A 206 23.19 11.18 -3.81
C GLU A 206 23.04 12.50 -3.04
N HIS A 207 21.93 12.69 -2.34
CA HIS A 207 21.60 13.98 -1.74
C HIS A 207 21.68 13.97 -0.19
N GLU A 208 21.98 12.82 0.43
CA GLU A 208 21.95 12.66 1.90
C GLU A 208 20.71 13.34 2.54
N ILE A 209 19.53 13.08 1.92
CA ILE A 209 18.26 13.70 2.35
C ILE A 209 17.67 12.91 3.50
#